data_2ab519063705fbd6a4ba48532e5de6f9
#
_entry.id   2ab519063705fbd6a4ba48532e5de6f9
#
_cell.length_a   1.000
_cell.length_b   1.000
_cell.length_c   1.000
_cell.angle_alpha   90.00
_cell.angle_beta   90.00
_cell.angle_gamma   90.00
#
_symmetry.space_group_name_H-M   'P 1'
#
loop_
_entity.id
_entity.type
_entity.pdbx_description
1 polymer ?
#
loop_
_entity_poly.entity_id
_entity_poly.type
_entity_poly.pdbx_seq_one_letter_code
_entity_poly.pdbx_strand_id
1 'polypeptide(L)'
;TLIGAAVKDGFIGSINDTIETYLPRLKGTAYGAVSIKNVLQMSSGVAWNENYADPDSDVAKAGTFQGTQLTDYLGTLPQKHEPGTVFNYNTAESNLLGEVLRAAVGNSATDYMNAKVWQGFGMEHWGNWMQSAPFAGETGGCCISASIRDYARLGIFVKNGAVNAAGESIVPDGWMAEATTPSKGYEGYGYKWWLEGGGTFMAAGIFGQFIFIDPNNDVVISMHS
;
A
#
# COMPACT_ATOMS: atom_id res chain seq x y z
N THR A 1 1.37 -2.73 -5.16
CA THR A 1 2.24 -3.04 -6.31
C THR A 1 3.72 -3.09 -5.90
N LEU A 2 4.28 -2.07 -5.20
CA LEU A 2 5.71 -2.03 -4.85
C LEU A 2 6.16 -3.18 -3.92
N ILE A 3 5.32 -3.64 -3.00
CA ILE A 3 5.59 -4.85 -2.20
C ILE A 3 5.75 -6.06 -3.13
N GLY A 4 4.89 -6.21 -4.14
CA GLY A 4 5.03 -7.27 -5.15
C GLY A 4 6.32 -7.17 -5.94
N ALA A 5 6.74 -5.96 -6.30
CA ALA A 5 8.03 -5.74 -6.95
C ALA A 5 9.20 -6.16 -6.05
N ALA A 6 9.15 -5.81 -4.76
CA ALA A 6 10.16 -6.20 -3.79
C ALA A 6 10.21 -7.73 -3.58
N VAL A 7 9.07 -8.42 -3.65
CA VAL A 7 9.03 -9.90 -3.64
C VAL A 7 9.70 -10.46 -4.90
N LYS A 8 9.39 -9.92 -6.08
CA LYS A 8 10.00 -10.36 -7.34
C LYS A 8 11.50 -10.15 -7.39
N ASP A 9 11.97 -9.03 -6.86
CA ASP A 9 13.42 -8.72 -6.79
C ASP A 9 14.16 -9.50 -5.70
N GLY A 10 13.44 -10.24 -4.84
CA GLY A 10 14.01 -11.01 -3.74
C GLY A 10 14.38 -10.20 -2.49
N PHE A 11 13.98 -8.91 -2.42
CA PHE A 11 14.15 -8.09 -1.21
C PHE A 11 13.16 -8.50 -0.10
N ILE A 12 11.99 -8.98 -0.47
CA ILE A 12 11.01 -9.60 0.44
C ILE A 12 10.92 -11.07 0.06
N GLY A 13 11.15 -11.96 1.03
CA GLY A 13 11.15 -13.40 0.80
C GLY A 13 9.75 -13.93 0.48
N SER A 14 8.75 -13.47 1.24
CA SER A 14 7.35 -13.87 1.09
C SER A 14 6.43 -12.82 1.70
N ILE A 15 5.22 -12.64 1.14
CA ILE A 15 4.16 -11.86 1.82
C ILE A 15 3.62 -12.54 3.07
N ASN A 16 3.96 -13.81 3.30
CA ASN A 16 3.66 -14.51 4.55
C ASN A 16 4.70 -14.24 5.65
N ASP A 17 5.82 -13.58 5.34
CA ASP A 17 6.79 -13.15 6.33
C ASP A 17 6.13 -12.16 7.29
N THR A 18 6.51 -12.22 8.57
CA THR A 18 6.03 -11.30 9.59
C THR A 18 6.69 -9.93 9.47
N ILE A 19 5.99 -8.89 9.92
CA ILE A 19 6.47 -7.52 9.91
C ILE A 19 7.81 -7.38 10.65
N GLU A 20 7.98 -8.08 11.78
CA GLU A 20 9.24 -8.03 12.56
C GLU A 20 10.46 -8.56 11.81
N THR A 21 10.28 -9.35 10.76
CA THR A 21 11.37 -9.80 9.88
C THR A 21 12.09 -8.61 9.23
N TYR A 22 11.35 -7.58 8.86
CA TYR A 22 11.86 -6.37 8.20
C TYR A 22 11.96 -5.19 9.15
N LEU A 23 11.14 -5.16 10.21
CA LEU A 23 11.13 -4.13 11.23
C LEU A 23 11.35 -4.73 12.63
N PRO A 24 12.60 -5.11 12.99
CA PRO A 24 12.91 -5.78 14.26
C PRO A 24 12.49 -4.98 15.51
N ARG A 25 12.33 -3.66 15.37
CA ARG A 25 11.83 -2.78 16.44
C ARG A 25 10.39 -3.09 16.88
N LEU A 26 9.61 -3.79 16.04
CA LEU A 26 8.25 -4.25 16.38
C LEU A 26 8.22 -5.67 16.97
N LYS A 27 9.37 -6.29 17.20
CA LYS A 27 9.43 -7.63 17.77
C LYS A 27 8.72 -7.71 19.13
N GLY A 28 7.86 -8.72 19.25
CA GLY A 28 7.06 -8.92 20.47
C GLY A 28 5.83 -8.03 20.59
N THR A 29 5.53 -7.19 19.60
CA THR A 29 4.28 -6.43 19.51
C THR A 29 3.24 -7.16 18.68
N ALA A 30 1.97 -6.73 18.76
CA ALA A 30 0.90 -7.29 17.93
C ALA A 30 1.24 -7.18 16.43
N TYR A 31 1.67 -6.01 15.96
CA TYR A 31 2.08 -5.84 14.56
C TYR A 31 3.30 -6.64 14.16
N GLY A 32 4.25 -6.86 15.07
CA GLY A 32 5.45 -7.64 14.76
C GLY A 32 5.13 -9.05 14.25
N ALA A 33 4.14 -9.70 14.86
CA ALA A 33 3.74 -11.07 14.54
C ALA A 33 2.80 -11.19 13.32
N VAL A 34 2.28 -10.08 12.79
CA VAL A 34 1.35 -10.08 11.63
C VAL A 34 2.12 -10.27 10.33
N SER A 35 1.56 -11.01 9.37
CA SER A 35 2.15 -11.16 8.04
C SER A 35 1.95 -9.91 7.17
N ILE A 36 2.88 -9.66 6.25
CA ILE A 36 2.74 -8.61 5.22
C ILE A 36 1.41 -8.78 4.46
N LYS A 37 0.99 -10.02 4.18
CA LYS A 37 -0.28 -10.31 3.50
C LYS A 37 -1.48 -9.76 4.27
N ASN A 38 -1.54 -9.98 5.58
CA ASN A 38 -2.67 -9.48 6.39
C ASN A 38 -2.70 -7.95 6.44
N VAL A 39 -1.54 -7.29 6.46
CA VAL A 39 -1.43 -5.83 6.37
C VAL A 39 -1.84 -5.31 4.98
N LEU A 40 -1.47 -6.01 3.90
CA LEU A 40 -1.95 -5.70 2.54
C LEU A 40 -3.47 -5.75 2.44
N GLN A 41 -4.11 -6.67 3.17
CA GLN A 41 -5.56 -6.92 3.18
C GLN A 41 -6.33 -6.08 4.20
N MET A 42 -5.71 -5.15 4.92
CA MET A 42 -6.34 -4.40 6.02
C MET A 42 -6.97 -5.34 7.07
N SER A 43 -6.30 -6.43 7.38
CA SER A 43 -6.80 -7.48 8.26
C SER A 43 -5.75 -7.96 9.29
N SER A 44 -4.93 -7.04 9.80
CA SER A 44 -3.96 -7.35 10.86
C SER A 44 -4.62 -7.86 12.14
N GLY A 45 -5.87 -7.49 12.37
CA GLY A 45 -6.59 -7.76 13.62
C GLY A 45 -6.13 -6.89 14.79
N VAL A 46 -5.21 -5.95 14.59
CA VAL A 46 -4.77 -4.99 15.60
C VAL A 46 -5.85 -3.92 15.79
N ALA A 47 -6.03 -3.46 17.03
CA ALA A 47 -6.99 -2.41 17.35
C ALA A 47 -6.63 -1.11 16.63
N TRP A 48 -7.63 -0.49 15.98
CA TRP A 48 -7.47 0.78 15.27
C TRP A 48 -8.80 1.49 15.10
N ASN A 49 -8.81 2.80 15.30
CA ASN A 49 -9.95 3.67 15.08
C ASN A 49 -9.65 4.64 13.91
N GLU A 50 -10.31 4.41 12.76
CA GLU A 50 -10.18 5.23 11.54
C GLU A 50 -11.26 6.33 11.47
N ASN A 51 -11.87 6.74 12.59
CA ASN A 51 -12.90 7.78 12.58
C ASN A 51 -12.29 9.17 12.40
N TYR A 52 -12.35 9.71 11.20
CA TYR A 52 -11.81 11.04 10.87
C TYR A 52 -12.54 12.21 11.56
N ALA A 53 -13.76 12.00 12.08
CA ALA A 53 -14.51 13.01 12.80
C ALA A 53 -14.19 13.06 14.31
N ASP A 54 -13.46 12.07 14.81
CA ASP A 54 -13.07 11.95 16.21
C ASP A 54 -11.62 12.41 16.40
N PRO A 55 -11.37 13.55 17.10
CA PRO A 55 -10.02 14.07 17.30
C PRO A 55 -9.16 13.15 18.17
N ASP A 56 -9.76 12.23 18.94
CA ASP A 56 -9.06 11.27 19.77
C ASP A 56 -8.83 9.92 19.09
N SER A 57 -9.28 9.78 17.84
CA SER A 57 -9.08 8.57 17.05
C SER A 57 -7.60 8.28 16.76
N ASP A 58 -7.29 7.04 16.42
CA ASP A 58 -5.92 6.66 16.07
C ASP A 58 -5.47 7.34 14.78
N VAL A 59 -6.37 7.50 13.79
CA VAL A 59 -6.04 8.19 12.54
C VAL A 59 -5.75 9.68 12.76
N ALA A 60 -6.48 10.35 13.66
CA ALA A 60 -6.22 11.75 14.00
C ALA A 60 -4.84 11.91 14.67
N LYS A 61 -4.51 11.04 15.63
CA LYS A 61 -3.18 10.99 16.27
C LYS A 61 -2.08 10.71 15.24
N ALA A 62 -2.30 9.75 14.36
CA ALA A 62 -1.33 9.39 13.31
C ALA A 62 -0.96 10.58 12.41
N GLY A 63 -1.91 11.47 12.13
CA GLY A 63 -1.68 12.68 11.35
C GLY A 63 -0.71 13.68 11.98
N THR A 64 -0.40 13.54 13.28
CA THR A 64 0.55 14.41 14.00
C THR A 64 1.95 13.84 14.11
N PHE A 65 2.14 12.56 13.80
CA PHE A 65 3.39 11.85 13.97
C PHE A 65 4.40 12.14 12.85
N GLN A 66 5.66 12.19 13.22
CA GLN A 66 6.79 12.42 12.33
C GLN A 66 7.83 11.30 12.45
N GLY A 67 8.50 11.02 11.35
CA GLY A 67 9.56 10.02 11.32
C GLY A 67 9.07 8.65 11.80
N THR A 68 9.70 8.12 12.84
CA THR A 68 9.39 6.79 13.38
C THR A 68 8.25 6.76 14.39
N GLN A 69 7.72 7.90 14.80
CA GLN A 69 6.69 7.99 15.85
C GLN A 69 5.44 7.17 15.56
N LEU A 70 5.01 7.13 14.28
CA LEU A 70 3.85 6.32 13.89
C LEU A 70 4.12 4.83 14.11
N THR A 71 5.29 4.33 13.71
CA THR A 71 5.63 2.92 13.89
C THR A 71 5.81 2.57 15.37
N ASP A 72 6.35 3.49 16.17
CA ASP A 72 6.45 3.32 17.63
C ASP A 72 5.06 3.25 18.26
N TYR A 73 4.14 4.13 17.84
CA TYR A 73 2.74 4.09 18.27
C TYR A 73 2.04 2.77 17.89
N LEU A 74 2.21 2.30 16.65
CA LEU A 74 1.67 1.02 16.21
C LEU A 74 2.16 -0.14 17.08
N GLY A 75 3.40 -0.09 17.55
CA GLY A 75 3.96 -1.08 18.48
C GLY A 75 3.25 -1.14 19.83
N THR A 76 2.47 -0.12 20.21
CA THR A 76 1.73 -0.08 21.49
C THR A 76 0.31 -0.63 21.39
N LEU A 77 -0.21 -0.78 20.18
CA LEU A 77 -1.61 -1.18 19.96
C LEU A 77 -1.82 -2.68 20.23
N PRO A 78 -2.92 -3.05 20.93
CA PRO A 78 -3.18 -4.45 21.27
C PRO A 78 -3.79 -5.22 20.09
N GLN A 79 -3.57 -6.52 20.06
CA GLN A 79 -4.31 -7.45 19.21
C GLN A 79 -5.78 -7.49 19.65
N LYS A 80 -6.72 -7.36 18.71
CA LYS A 80 -8.16 -7.37 18.96
C LYS A 80 -8.85 -8.59 18.32
N HIS A 81 -8.39 -8.99 17.13
CA HIS A 81 -8.93 -10.12 16.37
C HIS A 81 -7.77 -10.97 15.86
N GLU A 82 -8.04 -12.20 15.52
CA GLU A 82 -7.08 -13.07 14.82
C GLU A 82 -6.73 -12.46 13.46
N PRO A 83 -5.43 -12.38 13.11
CA PRO A 83 -5.00 -11.85 11.82
C PRO A 83 -5.68 -12.59 10.64
N GLY A 84 -6.10 -11.82 9.65
CA GLY A 84 -6.77 -12.35 8.45
C GLY A 84 -8.26 -12.65 8.59
N THR A 85 -8.88 -12.37 9.75
CA THR A 85 -10.29 -12.72 9.98
C THR A 85 -11.27 -11.56 9.89
N VAL A 86 -10.82 -10.35 10.20
CA VAL A 86 -11.66 -9.14 10.21
C VAL A 86 -10.98 -8.03 9.44
N PHE A 87 -11.70 -7.48 8.48
CA PHE A 87 -11.30 -6.27 7.79
C PHE A 87 -11.51 -5.04 8.70
N ASN A 88 -10.48 -4.21 8.82
CA ASN A 88 -10.56 -2.93 9.48
C ASN A 88 -9.68 -1.94 8.72
N TYR A 89 -10.31 -1.02 7.95
CA TYR A 89 -9.54 -0.05 7.19
C TYR A 89 -8.61 0.75 8.12
N ASN A 90 -7.35 0.86 7.72
CA ASN A 90 -6.31 1.39 8.58
C ASN A 90 -5.22 2.08 7.75
N THR A 91 -5.26 3.42 7.73
CA THR A 91 -4.26 4.24 7.02
C THR A 91 -2.83 3.95 7.49
N ALA A 92 -2.64 3.69 8.78
CA ALA A 92 -1.31 3.40 9.32
C ALA A 92 -0.74 2.06 8.83
N GLU A 93 -1.54 1.10 8.45
CA GLU A 93 -1.06 -0.14 7.81
C GLU A 93 -0.41 0.13 6.44
N SER A 94 -0.89 1.12 5.69
CA SER A 94 -0.24 1.51 4.45
C SER A 94 1.10 2.21 4.71
N ASN A 95 1.18 3.02 5.77
CA ASN A 95 2.46 3.59 6.22
C ASN A 95 3.44 2.50 6.68
N LEU A 96 2.95 1.51 7.43
CA LEU A 96 3.76 0.36 7.87
C LEU A 96 4.35 -0.43 6.70
N LEU A 97 3.57 -0.64 5.63
CA LEU A 97 4.09 -1.25 4.39
C LEU A 97 5.16 -0.39 3.71
N GLY A 98 5.06 0.93 3.79
CA GLY A 98 6.11 1.84 3.33
C GLY A 98 7.41 1.65 4.11
N GLU A 99 7.33 1.50 5.44
CA GLU A 99 8.49 1.20 6.28
C GLU A 99 9.11 -0.17 5.94
N VAL A 100 8.27 -1.21 5.80
CA VAL A 100 8.71 -2.56 5.39
C VAL A 100 9.42 -2.50 4.04
N LEU A 101 8.86 -1.78 3.06
CA LEU A 101 9.45 -1.63 1.74
C LEU A 101 10.85 -1.01 1.84
N ARG A 102 10.97 0.16 2.50
CA ARG A 102 12.26 0.85 2.65
C ARG A 102 13.30 -0.02 3.37
N ALA A 103 12.90 -0.69 4.44
CA ALA A 103 13.79 -1.58 5.17
C ALA A 103 14.28 -2.76 4.31
N ALA A 104 13.38 -3.34 3.51
CA ALA A 104 13.71 -4.46 2.65
C ALA A 104 14.62 -4.06 1.48
N VAL A 105 14.31 -2.95 0.78
CA VAL A 105 15.08 -2.53 -0.40
C VAL A 105 16.37 -1.77 -0.03
N GLY A 106 16.51 -1.32 1.22
CA GLY A 106 17.68 -0.55 1.68
C GLY A 106 17.80 0.83 1.03
N ASN A 107 16.70 1.40 0.54
CA ASN A 107 16.64 2.68 -0.15
C ASN A 107 15.29 3.37 0.08
N SER A 108 15.12 4.62 -0.40
CA SER A 108 13.85 5.32 -0.37
C SER A 108 12.79 4.60 -1.21
N ALA A 109 11.53 4.69 -0.78
CA ALA A 109 10.42 4.16 -1.56
C ALA A 109 10.24 4.93 -2.86
N THR A 110 10.58 6.22 -2.88
CA THR A 110 10.56 7.09 -4.06
C THR A 110 11.55 6.60 -5.11
N ASP A 111 12.81 6.33 -4.76
CA ASP A 111 13.81 5.83 -5.72
C ASP A 111 13.41 4.47 -6.28
N TYR A 112 12.91 3.58 -5.40
CA TYR A 112 12.43 2.27 -5.83
C TYR A 112 11.23 2.37 -6.77
N MET A 113 10.25 3.21 -6.43
CA MET A 113 9.09 3.48 -7.30
C MET A 113 9.50 4.12 -8.62
N ASN A 114 10.46 5.05 -8.59
CA ASN A 114 10.97 5.69 -9.80
C ASN A 114 11.58 4.66 -10.75
N ALA A 115 12.44 3.79 -10.26
CA ALA A 115 13.07 2.76 -11.06
C ALA A 115 12.08 1.71 -11.60
N LYS A 116 11.13 1.26 -10.77
CA LYS A 116 10.21 0.18 -11.14
C LYS A 116 9.01 0.63 -11.96
N VAL A 117 8.48 1.82 -11.68
CA VAL A 117 7.21 2.29 -12.24
C VAL A 117 7.43 3.53 -13.08
N TRP A 118 7.96 4.61 -12.50
CA TRP A 118 7.96 5.92 -13.14
C TRP A 118 8.77 5.95 -14.44
N GLN A 119 10.05 5.60 -14.36
CA GLN A 119 10.92 5.51 -15.54
C GLN A 119 10.65 4.24 -16.33
N GLY A 120 10.41 3.11 -15.65
CA GLY A 120 10.22 1.82 -16.28
C GLY A 120 8.98 1.73 -17.17
N PHE A 121 7.91 2.44 -16.84
CA PHE A 121 6.69 2.50 -17.65
C PHE A 121 6.63 3.73 -18.57
N GLY A 122 7.37 4.81 -18.26
CA GLY A 122 7.42 6.03 -19.05
C GLY A 122 6.31 7.02 -18.70
N MET A 123 6.31 7.51 -17.46
CA MET A 123 5.46 8.62 -17.03
C MET A 123 5.86 9.90 -17.75
N GLU A 124 4.90 10.82 -17.99
CA GLU A 124 5.14 12.05 -18.76
C GLU A 124 5.83 13.13 -17.96
N HIS A 125 5.49 13.21 -16.68
CA HIS A 125 5.99 14.24 -15.77
C HIS A 125 6.60 13.61 -14.53
N TRP A 126 7.39 14.38 -13.80
CA TRP A 126 7.84 14.00 -12.48
C TRP A 126 6.70 14.06 -11.47
N GLY A 127 6.77 13.24 -10.44
CA GLY A 127 5.86 13.23 -9.30
C GLY A 127 6.60 13.50 -8.00
N ASN A 128 5.86 13.85 -6.96
CA ASN A 128 6.39 14.01 -5.61
C ASN A 128 5.71 13.04 -4.67
N TRP A 129 6.48 12.43 -3.79
CA TRP A 129 5.94 11.65 -2.69
C TRP A 129 6.29 12.34 -1.37
N MET A 130 5.26 12.71 -0.59
CA MET A 130 5.44 13.44 0.66
C MET A 130 6.16 12.60 1.70
N GLN A 131 7.09 13.24 2.42
CA GLN A 131 7.72 12.70 3.63
C GLN A 131 7.02 13.23 4.89
N SER A 132 7.00 12.46 5.95
CA SER A 132 6.39 12.87 7.23
C SER A 132 7.18 13.97 7.95
N ALA A 133 8.48 14.11 7.64
CA ALA A 133 9.37 15.19 8.08
C ALA A 133 10.58 15.25 7.13
N PRO A 134 11.37 16.33 7.14
CA PRO A 134 12.63 16.40 6.39
C PRO A 134 13.52 15.19 6.72
N PHE A 135 13.98 14.50 5.69
CA PHE A 135 14.81 13.29 5.79
C PHE A 135 14.14 12.07 6.46
N ALA A 136 12.85 12.14 6.73
CA ALA A 136 12.06 10.98 7.12
C ALA A 136 11.65 10.13 5.90
N GLY A 137 11.07 8.98 6.15
CA GLY A 137 10.54 8.14 5.06
C GLY A 137 9.26 8.72 4.46
N GLU A 138 8.95 8.28 3.25
CA GLU A 138 7.72 8.63 2.54
C GLU A 138 6.50 8.16 3.31
N THR A 139 5.42 8.95 3.25
CA THR A 139 4.13 8.61 3.84
C THR A 139 3.45 7.53 3.00
N GLY A 140 3.59 6.27 3.41
CA GLY A 140 3.09 5.11 2.64
C GLY A 140 1.58 5.05 2.48
N GLY A 141 0.84 5.76 3.35
CA GLY A 141 -0.63 5.80 3.33
C GLY A 141 -1.22 6.81 2.36
N CYS A 142 -0.44 7.76 1.85
CA CYS A 142 -0.94 8.81 0.97
C CYS A 142 0.16 9.53 0.19
N CYS A 143 -0.27 10.52 -0.51
CA CYS A 143 0.37 11.82 -0.74
C CYS A 143 1.44 11.76 -1.83
N ILE A 144 1.15 11.01 -2.90
CA ILE A 144 1.84 11.11 -4.17
C ILE A 144 1.13 12.20 -4.99
N SER A 145 1.83 13.23 -5.38
CA SER A 145 1.35 14.28 -6.29
C SER A 145 1.92 14.05 -7.68
N ALA A 146 1.05 13.89 -8.67
CA ALA A 146 1.41 13.68 -10.06
C ALA A 146 0.35 14.28 -10.99
N SER A 147 0.63 14.36 -12.28
CA SER A 147 -0.37 14.79 -13.25
C SER A 147 -1.51 13.78 -13.35
N ILE A 148 -2.72 14.23 -13.71
CA ILE A 148 -3.87 13.33 -13.92
C ILE A 148 -3.57 12.29 -15.02
N ARG A 149 -2.76 12.67 -16.01
CA ARG A 149 -2.34 11.74 -17.08
C ARG A 149 -1.41 10.66 -16.56
N ASP A 150 -0.52 10.98 -15.63
CA ASP A 150 0.36 10.00 -15.00
C ASP A 150 -0.40 9.08 -14.04
N TYR A 151 -1.45 9.57 -13.36
CA TYR A 151 -2.37 8.71 -12.62
C TYR A 151 -3.12 7.74 -13.57
N ALA A 152 -3.57 8.21 -14.73
CA ALA A 152 -4.17 7.32 -15.73
C ALA A 152 -3.15 6.30 -16.26
N ARG A 153 -1.89 6.70 -16.50
CA ARG A 153 -0.80 5.79 -16.89
C ARG A 153 -0.50 4.76 -15.81
N LEU A 154 -0.53 5.15 -14.54
CA LEU A 154 -0.41 4.20 -13.44
C LEU A 154 -1.55 3.17 -13.45
N GLY A 155 -2.78 3.61 -13.71
CA GLY A 155 -3.91 2.70 -13.89
C GLY A 155 -3.73 1.75 -15.08
N ILE A 156 -3.24 2.23 -16.22
CA ILE A 156 -2.94 1.41 -17.41
C ILE A 156 -1.84 0.39 -17.09
N PHE A 157 -0.78 0.83 -16.43
CA PHE A 157 0.30 -0.05 -15.97
C PHE A 157 -0.22 -1.20 -15.10
N VAL A 158 -1.06 -0.89 -14.12
CA VAL A 158 -1.67 -1.89 -13.23
C VAL A 158 -2.64 -2.79 -13.99
N LYS A 159 -3.51 -2.23 -14.84
CA LYS A 159 -4.45 -2.98 -15.69
C LYS A 159 -3.73 -4.03 -16.55
N ASN A 160 -2.56 -3.69 -17.05
CA ASN A 160 -1.74 -4.58 -17.88
C ASN A 160 -0.87 -5.55 -17.06
N GLY A 161 -1.17 -5.77 -15.78
CA GLY A 161 -0.47 -6.73 -14.95
C GLY A 161 0.85 -6.22 -14.35
N ALA A 162 1.02 -4.90 -14.22
CA ALA A 162 2.25 -4.25 -13.75
C ALA A 162 3.46 -4.57 -14.67
N VAL A 163 3.26 -4.44 -15.97
CA VAL A 163 4.28 -4.66 -17.01
C VAL A 163 4.89 -3.32 -17.42
N ASN A 164 6.20 -3.24 -17.44
CA ASN A 164 6.95 -2.05 -17.84
C ASN A 164 6.96 -1.85 -19.38
N ALA A 165 7.54 -0.76 -19.86
CA ALA A 165 7.62 -0.45 -21.30
C ALA A 165 8.46 -1.47 -22.12
N ALA A 166 9.32 -2.23 -21.46
CA ALA A 166 10.10 -3.30 -22.09
C ALA A 166 9.31 -4.62 -22.20
N GLY A 167 8.07 -4.67 -21.70
CA GLY A 167 7.24 -5.89 -21.71
C GLY A 167 7.55 -6.84 -20.54
N GLU A 168 8.26 -6.37 -19.50
CA GLU A 168 8.63 -7.18 -18.35
C GLU A 168 7.68 -6.90 -17.18
N SER A 169 7.10 -7.94 -16.59
CA SER A 169 6.34 -7.79 -15.34
C SER A 169 7.29 -7.43 -14.21
N ILE A 170 6.94 -6.41 -13.42
CA ILE A 170 7.70 -6.04 -12.22
C ILE A 170 7.23 -6.75 -10.95
N VAL A 171 6.21 -7.58 -11.03
CA VAL A 171 5.64 -8.34 -9.92
C VAL A 171 5.69 -9.85 -10.21
N PRO A 172 5.60 -10.74 -9.22
CA PRO A 172 5.52 -12.17 -9.44
C PRO A 172 4.33 -12.56 -10.32
N ASP A 173 4.44 -13.69 -11.01
CA ASP A 173 3.34 -14.26 -11.79
C ASP A 173 2.11 -14.48 -10.89
N GLY A 174 0.94 -14.10 -11.38
CA GLY A 174 -0.31 -14.20 -10.61
C GLY A 174 -0.52 -13.09 -9.56
N TRP A 175 0.46 -12.22 -9.32
CA TRP A 175 0.35 -11.18 -8.29
C TRP A 175 -0.90 -10.30 -8.43
N MET A 176 -1.18 -9.81 -9.64
CA MET A 176 -2.34 -8.93 -9.82
C MET A 176 -3.66 -9.67 -9.64
N ALA A 177 -3.74 -10.94 -10.03
CA ALA A 177 -4.90 -11.77 -9.78
C ALA A 177 -5.14 -11.96 -8.27
N GLU A 178 -4.09 -12.25 -7.50
CA GLU A 178 -4.20 -12.31 -6.04
C GLU A 178 -4.54 -10.96 -5.41
N ALA A 179 -3.91 -9.87 -5.89
CA ALA A 179 -4.11 -8.53 -5.36
C ALA A 179 -5.54 -8.01 -5.55
N THR A 180 -6.24 -8.52 -6.55
CA THR A 180 -7.64 -8.19 -6.85
C THR A 180 -8.62 -9.32 -6.49
N THR A 181 -8.19 -10.27 -5.68
CA THR A 181 -9.04 -11.31 -5.09
C THR A 181 -9.53 -10.84 -3.71
N PRO A 182 -10.83 -11.03 -3.39
CA PRO A 182 -11.40 -10.71 -2.09
C PRO A 182 -10.61 -11.30 -0.91
N SER A 183 -10.41 -10.50 0.14
CA SER A 183 -9.88 -10.99 1.41
C SER A 183 -10.93 -11.81 2.17
N LYS A 184 -10.49 -12.70 3.07
CA LYS A 184 -11.43 -13.47 3.90
C LYS A 184 -12.31 -12.61 4.80
N GLY A 185 -11.80 -11.45 5.22
CA GLY A 185 -12.52 -10.56 6.13
C GLY A 185 -13.50 -9.62 5.45
N TYR A 186 -13.38 -9.39 4.13
CA TYR A 186 -14.24 -8.47 3.39
C TYR A 186 -14.13 -8.68 1.87
N GLU A 187 -15.24 -8.90 1.21
CA GLU A 187 -15.29 -9.15 -0.24
C GLU A 187 -14.92 -7.94 -1.10
N GLY A 188 -15.05 -6.73 -0.57
CA GLY A 188 -14.77 -5.48 -1.27
C GLY A 188 -13.30 -5.03 -1.22
N TYR A 189 -12.34 -5.85 -0.75
CA TYR A 189 -10.95 -5.41 -0.62
C TYR A 189 -9.92 -6.52 -0.84
N GLY A 190 -8.90 -6.20 -1.64
CA GLY A 190 -7.76 -7.06 -1.93
C GLY A 190 -6.45 -6.53 -1.32
N TYR A 191 -5.33 -6.57 -2.06
CA TYR A 191 -4.04 -6.02 -1.62
C TYR A 191 -3.97 -4.51 -1.88
N LYS A 192 -4.62 -3.72 -1.00
CA LYS A 192 -4.74 -2.26 -1.11
C LYS A 192 -5.53 -1.80 -2.36
N TRP A 193 -6.45 -2.62 -2.83
CA TRP A 193 -7.39 -2.30 -3.89
C TRP A 193 -8.81 -2.48 -3.40
N TRP A 194 -9.66 -1.50 -3.65
CA TRP A 194 -11.11 -1.62 -3.53
C TRP A 194 -11.64 -2.44 -4.69
N LEU A 195 -12.49 -3.42 -4.41
CA LEU A 195 -13.06 -4.33 -5.40
C LEU A 195 -14.54 -3.98 -5.58
N GLU A 196 -14.91 -3.61 -6.82
CA GLU A 196 -16.25 -3.10 -7.12
C GLU A 196 -17.17 -4.18 -7.73
N GLY A 197 -16.68 -5.42 -7.81
CA GLY A 197 -17.37 -6.52 -8.46
C GLY A 197 -17.14 -6.59 -9.97
N GLY A 198 -17.58 -7.69 -10.60
CA GLY A 198 -17.41 -7.89 -12.05
C GLY A 198 -15.97 -7.85 -12.56
N GLY A 199 -14.96 -7.97 -11.68
CA GLY A 199 -13.55 -7.88 -12.05
C GLY A 199 -13.01 -6.44 -12.08
N THR A 200 -13.82 -5.44 -11.73
CA THR A 200 -13.38 -4.04 -11.62
C THR A 200 -12.82 -3.73 -10.25
N PHE A 201 -11.86 -2.83 -10.19
CA PHE A 201 -11.23 -2.43 -8.93
C PHE A 201 -10.68 -1.00 -9.01
N MET A 202 -10.43 -0.39 -7.87
CA MET A 202 -9.93 0.98 -7.83
C MET A 202 -9.02 1.29 -6.65
N ALA A 203 -8.17 2.30 -6.83
CA ALA A 203 -7.60 3.08 -5.75
C ALA A 203 -8.50 4.29 -5.52
N ALA A 204 -8.95 4.50 -4.26
CA ALA A 204 -9.81 5.61 -3.90
C ALA A 204 -9.23 6.36 -2.72
N GLY A 205 -9.16 7.68 -2.82
CA GLY A 205 -8.69 8.55 -1.76
C GLY A 205 -9.82 9.32 -1.09
N ILE A 206 -9.57 9.72 0.16
CA ILE A 206 -10.55 10.35 1.05
C ILE A 206 -11.14 11.66 0.49
N PHE A 207 -10.40 12.36 -0.39
CA PHE A 207 -10.84 13.63 -0.97
C PHE A 207 -11.49 13.47 -2.35
N GLY A 208 -11.89 12.25 -2.74
CA GLY A 208 -12.59 12.00 -3.99
C GLY A 208 -11.69 11.74 -5.21
N GLN A 209 -10.37 11.72 -5.03
CA GLN A 209 -9.45 11.28 -6.09
C GLN A 209 -9.51 9.77 -6.25
N PHE A 210 -9.49 9.28 -7.48
CA PHE A 210 -9.48 7.85 -7.74
C PHE A 210 -8.78 7.45 -9.05
N ILE A 211 -8.40 6.19 -9.11
CA ILE A 211 -8.03 5.46 -10.33
C ILE A 211 -8.93 4.23 -10.39
N PHE A 212 -9.92 4.27 -11.26
CA PHE A 212 -10.83 3.16 -11.54
C PHE A 212 -10.28 2.33 -12.70
N ILE A 213 -10.33 1.01 -12.57
CA ILE A 213 -9.77 0.06 -13.54
C ILE A 213 -10.81 -1.01 -13.85
N ASP A 214 -11.15 -1.11 -15.15
CA ASP A 214 -12.00 -2.15 -15.70
C ASP A 214 -11.24 -2.92 -16.78
N PRO A 215 -10.62 -4.05 -16.43
CA PRO A 215 -9.87 -4.86 -17.38
C PRO A 215 -10.74 -5.49 -18.46
N ASN A 216 -12.02 -5.76 -18.16
CA ASN A 216 -12.91 -6.44 -19.10
C ASN A 216 -13.30 -5.54 -20.28
N ASN A 217 -13.44 -4.24 -20.02
CA ASN A 217 -13.82 -3.24 -21.03
C ASN A 217 -12.61 -2.42 -21.51
N ASP A 218 -11.40 -2.77 -21.07
CA ASP A 218 -10.15 -2.05 -21.40
C ASP A 218 -10.18 -0.57 -21.00
N VAL A 219 -10.80 -0.24 -19.87
CA VAL A 219 -11.02 1.13 -19.41
C VAL A 219 -10.20 1.45 -18.15
N VAL A 220 -9.61 2.63 -18.13
CA VAL A 220 -9.04 3.27 -16.95
C VAL A 220 -9.58 4.69 -16.85
N ILE A 221 -10.08 5.05 -15.68
CA ILE A 221 -10.55 6.42 -15.38
C ILE A 221 -9.77 6.92 -14.17
N SER A 222 -9.15 8.08 -14.29
CA SER A 222 -8.55 8.76 -13.15
C SER A 222 -9.18 10.13 -12.94
N MET A 223 -9.36 10.49 -11.68
CA MET A 223 -9.93 11.76 -11.27
C MET A 223 -9.10 12.35 -10.12
N HIS A 224 -8.89 13.67 -10.20
CA HIS A 224 -8.48 14.50 -9.06
C HIS A 224 -9.69 15.28 -8.55
N SER A 225 -9.72 15.59 -7.28
CA SER A 225 -10.70 16.50 -6.67
C SER A 225 -10.01 17.76 -6.14
#